data_8a6fdcffcd93f4e5428cea1d09197364
#
_entry.id   8a6fdcffcd93f4e5428cea1d09197364
#
_cell.length_a   1.000
_cell.length_b   1.000
_cell.length_c   1.000
_cell.angle_alpha   90.00
_cell.angle_beta   90.00
_cell.angle_gamma   90.00
#
_symmetry.space_group_name_H-M   'P 1'
#
loop_
_entity.id
_entity.type
_entity.pdbx_description
1 polymer ?
#
loop_
_entity_poly.entity_id
_entity_poly.type
_entity_poly.pdbx_seq_one_letter_code
_entity_poly.pdbx_strand_id
1 'polypeptide(L)'
;LLKTDRRNMNLSEFLHTYDINAGVYLDMEKENANRSVIFPVGKQFLKASFAPYGNKQGQREGVVVVLQDITEQKKLDDMRKEFVANVSHELRTPLTTIKSYTETLMEGALEEKDLAQEFLGIIDGEADRMAFLVRDLLQLTRFDNKQVRLDITEIDLNDFLSRMVRQSQIHAEAKQQTLTFTPYEKPVIIYGDRDRISQVVNNIITNAIKYSLEHASIRVYITEDQDYYKVSVKDTGMGISREDLPRIFERFYRVDKARSRAMGGTGLGLAIAKEIMESHQGKLTAESEYGKGTTMTMWFYKNFPPME
;
A
#
# COMPACT_ATOMS: atom_id res chain seq x y z
N LEU A 1 -17.90 -1.14 -25.52
CA LEU A 1 -18.28 -1.53 -24.15
C LEU A 1 -18.99 -2.88 -24.12
N LEU A 2 -19.98 -3.15 -24.94
CA LEU A 2 -20.69 -4.44 -25.02
C LEU A 2 -20.21 -5.19 -26.26
N LYS A 3 -19.32 -6.19 -26.10
CA LYS A 3 -18.71 -6.97 -27.18
C LYS A 3 -19.64 -8.02 -27.81
N THR A 4 -20.92 -7.98 -27.61
CA THR A 4 -21.89 -8.90 -28.22
C THR A 4 -22.78 -8.16 -29.20
N ASP A 5 -22.98 -8.74 -30.37
CA ASP A 5 -23.92 -8.24 -31.39
C ASP A 5 -25.36 -8.45 -30.89
N ARG A 6 -25.85 -7.49 -30.11
CA ARG A 6 -27.19 -7.50 -29.50
C ARG A 6 -28.11 -6.45 -30.11
N ARG A 7 -27.98 -6.22 -31.41
CA ARG A 7 -28.71 -5.15 -32.14
C ARG A 7 -30.23 -5.25 -32.05
N ASN A 8 -30.79 -6.39 -31.68
CA ASN A 8 -32.22 -6.63 -31.60
C ASN A 8 -32.74 -7.01 -30.20
N MET A 9 -31.96 -6.79 -29.13
CA MET A 9 -32.42 -7.06 -27.79
C MET A 9 -33.21 -5.85 -27.27
N ASN A 10 -34.39 -6.06 -26.72
CA ASN A 10 -35.11 -4.99 -26.06
C ASN A 10 -34.52 -4.64 -24.70
N LEU A 11 -34.80 -3.43 -24.20
CA LEU A 11 -34.21 -2.93 -22.95
C LEU A 11 -34.56 -3.82 -21.74
N SER A 12 -35.76 -4.38 -21.70
CA SER A 12 -36.22 -5.25 -20.63
C SER A 12 -35.41 -6.58 -20.60
N GLU A 13 -35.18 -7.18 -21.77
CA GLU A 13 -34.33 -8.40 -21.90
C GLU A 13 -32.87 -8.10 -21.51
N PHE A 14 -32.35 -6.94 -21.91
CA PHE A 14 -31.02 -6.50 -21.50
C PHE A 14 -30.90 -6.39 -20.00
N LEU A 15 -31.82 -5.72 -19.33
CA LEU A 15 -31.84 -5.56 -17.88
C LEU A 15 -31.97 -6.90 -17.14
N HIS A 16 -32.83 -7.77 -17.66
CA HIS A 16 -33.03 -9.12 -17.09
C HIS A 16 -31.76 -9.99 -17.18
N THR A 17 -30.93 -9.81 -18.20
CA THR A 17 -29.65 -10.53 -18.33
C THR A 17 -28.70 -10.24 -17.16
N TYR A 18 -28.87 -9.13 -16.47
CA TYR A 18 -28.06 -8.69 -15.33
C TYR A 18 -28.82 -8.70 -14.01
N ASP A 19 -29.90 -9.50 -13.89
CA ASP A 19 -30.77 -9.58 -12.73
C ASP A 19 -31.41 -8.23 -12.30
N ILE A 20 -31.55 -7.29 -13.25
CA ILE A 20 -32.14 -5.99 -13.00
C ILE A 20 -33.64 -6.07 -13.30
N ASN A 21 -34.47 -5.88 -12.27
CA ASN A 21 -35.91 -5.85 -12.44
C ASN A 21 -36.34 -4.58 -13.22
N ALA A 22 -36.58 -4.76 -14.52
CA ALA A 22 -36.97 -3.68 -15.43
C ALA A 22 -38.21 -2.89 -14.93
N GLY A 23 -39.18 -3.57 -14.31
CA GLY A 23 -40.40 -2.94 -13.80
C GLY A 23 -40.15 -1.86 -12.75
N VAL A 24 -39.09 -2.00 -11.94
CA VAL A 24 -38.73 -1.00 -10.93
C VAL A 24 -38.18 0.27 -11.56
N TYR A 25 -37.47 0.14 -12.69
CA TYR A 25 -36.76 1.25 -13.32
C TYR A 25 -37.49 1.85 -14.50
N LEU A 26 -38.41 1.09 -15.11
CA LEU A 26 -39.20 1.51 -16.26
C LEU A 26 -40.63 1.97 -15.91
N ASP A 27 -41.03 1.80 -14.63
CA ASP A 27 -42.35 2.28 -14.16
C ASP A 27 -42.42 3.80 -14.25
N MET A 28 -43.24 4.28 -15.20
CA MET A 28 -43.33 5.68 -15.53
C MET A 28 -44.29 6.47 -14.60
N GLU A 29 -45.05 5.79 -13.73
CA GLU A 29 -46.07 6.43 -12.90
C GLU A 29 -45.56 7.10 -11.63
N LYS A 30 -44.36 6.72 -11.17
CA LYS A 30 -43.76 7.32 -9.96
C LYS A 30 -42.93 8.56 -10.29
N GLU A 31 -43.43 9.72 -9.87
CA GLU A 31 -42.71 10.98 -9.94
C GLU A 31 -41.41 10.99 -9.18
N ASN A 32 -40.35 11.57 -9.76
CA ASN A 32 -39.11 12.00 -9.08
C ASN A 32 -38.20 10.93 -8.46
N ALA A 33 -37.75 9.95 -9.23
CA ALA A 33 -36.54 9.26 -8.81
C ALA A 33 -35.51 9.24 -9.93
N ASN A 34 -34.38 9.89 -9.71
CA ASN A 34 -33.12 9.57 -10.40
C ASN A 34 -32.81 8.10 -10.13
N ARG A 35 -33.38 7.23 -10.94
CA ARG A 35 -33.24 5.79 -10.77
C ARG A 35 -31.95 5.39 -11.40
N SER A 36 -31.05 4.90 -10.61
CA SER A 36 -29.81 4.33 -11.12
C SER A 36 -29.56 2.98 -10.46
N VAL A 37 -28.97 2.09 -11.23
CA VAL A 37 -28.52 0.77 -10.75
C VAL A 37 -27.08 0.55 -11.17
N ILE A 38 -26.30 -0.07 -10.31
CA ILE A 38 -24.91 -0.47 -10.58
C ILE A 38 -24.90 -1.99 -10.69
N PHE A 39 -24.32 -2.50 -11.77
CA PHE A 39 -24.22 -3.92 -12.02
C PHE A 39 -22.89 -4.29 -12.68
N PRO A 40 -22.37 -5.53 -12.42
CA PRO A 40 -21.14 -6.00 -13.02
C PRO A 40 -21.37 -6.50 -14.46
N VAL A 41 -20.43 -6.19 -15.35
CA VAL A 41 -20.38 -6.70 -16.72
C VAL A 41 -18.97 -7.23 -16.96
N GLY A 42 -18.77 -8.53 -16.75
CA GLY A 42 -17.44 -9.15 -16.77
C GLY A 42 -16.54 -8.56 -15.68
N LYS A 43 -15.49 -7.82 -16.06
CA LYS A 43 -14.58 -7.14 -15.13
C LYS A 43 -14.92 -5.66 -14.89
N GLN A 44 -15.99 -5.17 -15.48
CA GLN A 44 -16.41 -3.76 -15.42
C GLN A 44 -17.63 -3.60 -14.53
N PHE A 45 -17.77 -2.41 -13.91
CA PHE A 45 -18.99 -1.97 -13.24
C PHE A 45 -19.65 -0.87 -14.05
N LEU A 46 -20.89 -1.13 -14.48
CA LEU A 46 -21.68 -0.14 -15.19
C LEU A 46 -22.76 0.44 -14.27
N LYS A 47 -22.94 1.75 -14.36
CA LYS A 47 -24.09 2.47 -13.78
C LYS A 47 -25.07 2.78 -14.89
N ALA A 48 -26.29 2.22 -14.80
CA ALA A 48 -27.40 2.62 -15.65
C ALA A 48 -28.23 3.67 -14.91
N SER A 49 -28.43 4.82 -15.54
CA SER A 49 -29.31 5.88 -15.05
C SER A 49 -30.50 6.02 -15.98
N PHE A 50 -31.73 6.04 -15.44
CA PHE A 50 -32.98 6.03 -16.15
C PHE A 50 -33.66 7.37 -15.98
N ALA A 51 -34.00 8.03 -17.10
CA ALA A 51 -34.72 9.28 -17.12
C ALA A 51 -35.92 9.18 -18.07
N PRO A 52 -37.17 9.38 -17.61
CA PRO A 52 -38.33 9.43 -18.49
C PRO A 52 -38.26 10.68 -19.38
N TYR A 53 -38.70 10.56 -20.62
CA TYR A 53 -38.90 11.70 -21.49
C TYR A 53 -40.32 11.71 -22.04
N GLY A 54 -40.84 12.88 -22.37
CA GLY A 54 -42.17 13.05 -22.89
C GLY A 54 -42.26 14.14 -23.94
N ASN A 55 -43.45 14.25 -24.58
CA ASN A 55 -43.76 15.28 -25.58
C ASN A 55 -44.04 16.65 -24.93
N LYS A 56 -44.20 17.68 -25.77
CA LYS A 56 -44.51 19.04 -25.31
C LYS A 56 -45.86 19.16 -24.57
N GLN A 57 -46.71 18.15 -24.64
CA GLN A 57 -48.02 18.08 -23.99
C GLN A 57 -47.95 17.37 -22.62
N GLY A 58 -46.72 16.98 -22.14
CA GLY A 58 -46.53 16.31 -20.87
C GLY A 58 -46.80 14.81 -20.89
N GLN A 59 -47.12 14.22 -22.05
CA GLN A 59 -47.26 12.78 -22.19
C GLN A 59 -45.91 12.11 -22.27
N ARG A 60 -45.68 11.09 -21.44
CA ARG A 60 -44.44 10.32 -21.43
C ARG A 60 -44.37 9.39 -22.63
N GLU A 61 -43.27 9.48 -23.40
CA GLU A 61 -43.09 8.73 -24.64
C GLU A 61 -42.03 7.62 -24.51
N GLY A 62 -41.19 7.70 -23.47
CA GLY A 62 -40.16 6.72 -23.31
C GLY A 62 -39.23 6.97 -22.12
N VAL A 63 -38.15 6.18 -22.09
CA VAL A 63 -37.09 6.28 -21.08
C VAL A 63 -35.75 6.39 -21.79
N VAL A 64 -34.97 7.38 -21.42
CA VAL A 64 -33.55 7.48 -21.78
C VAL A 64 -32.74 6.71 -20.74
N VAL A 65 -31.89 5.83 -21.22
CA VAL A 65 -30.96 5.08 -20.36
C VAL A 65 -29.54 5.51 -20.69
N VAL A 66 -28.82 6.03 -19.68
CA VAL A 66 -27.42 6.40 -19.79
C VAL A 66 -26.58 5.32 -19.08
N LEU A 67 -25.69 4.67 -19.82
CA LEU A 67 -24.73 3.71 -19.28
C LEU A 67 -23.38 4.40 -19.09
N GLN A 68 -22.87 4.37 -17.85
CA GLN A 68 -21.58 4.93 -17.49
C GLN A 68 -20.69 3.81 -16.93
N ASP A 69 -19.46 3.70 -17.44
CA ASP A 69 -18.45 2.86 -16.82
C ASP A 69 -17.92 3.56 -15.56
N ILE A 70 -18.15 2.93 -14.41
CA ILE A 70 -17.72 3.44 -13.09
C ILE A 70 -16.70 2.50 -12.44
N THR A 71 -16.05 1.65 -13.23
CA THR A 71 -15.15 0.62 -12.72
C THR A 71 -14.02 1.21 -11.87
N GLU A 72 -13.37 2.27 -12.38
CA GLU A 72 -12.30 2.94 -11.63
C GLU A 72 -12.82 3.63 -10.37
N GLN A 73 -13.96 4.31 -10.47
CA GLN A 73 -14.59 4.95 -9.30
C GLN A 73 -14.95 3.93 -8.23
N LYS A 74 -15.51 2.78 -8.65
CA LYS A 74 -15.89 1.68 -7.73
C LYS A 74 -14.66 1.07 -7.06
N LYS A 75 -13.59 0.85 -7.80
CA LYS A 75 -12.31 0.36 -7.24
C LYS A 75 -11.75 1.33 -6.20
N LEU A 76 -11.75 2.62 -6.48
CA LEU A 76 -11.29 3.65 -5.53
C LEU A 76 -12.14 3.68 -4.26
N ASP A 77 -13.47 3.58 -4.38
CA ASP A 77 -14.37 3.52 -3.22
C ASP A 77 -14.14 2.25 -2.38
N ASP A 78 -13.97 1.11 -3.02
CA ASP A 78 -13.73 -0.16 -2.34
C ASP A 78 -12.34 -0.15 -1.65
N MET A 79 -11.29 0.35 -2.31
CA MET A 79 -9.96 0.57 -1.69
C MET A 79 -10.05 1.52 -0.48
N ARG A 80 -10.84 2.59 -0.56
CA ARG A 80 -11.04 3.51 0.56
C ARG A 80 -11.75 2.86 1.74
N LYS A 81 -12.79 2.04 1.48
CA LYS A 81 -13.49 1.29 2.53
C LYS A 81 -12.58 0.27 3.20
N GLU A 82 -11.82 -0.47 2.39
CA GLU A 82 -10.84 -1.45 2.89
C GLU A 82 -9.76 -0.77 3.73
N PHE A 83 -9.25 0.38 3.28
CA PHE A 83 -8.29 1.18 4.03
C PHE A 83 -8.83 1.55 5.42
N VAL A 84 -10.05 2.11 5.52
CA VAL A 84 -10.67 2.49 6.81
C VAL A 84 -10.88 1.26 7.71
N ALA A 85 -11.32 0.14 7.14
CA ALA A 85 -11.49 -1.10 7.89
C ALA A 85 -10.14 -1.61 8.44
N ASN A 86 -9.10 -1.63 7.62
CA ASN A 86 -7.76 -2.06 8.01
C ASN A 86 -7.16 -1.15 9.08
N VAL A 87 -7.28 0.18 8.96
CA VAL A 87 -6.87 1.13 10.00
C VAL A 87 -7.55 0.83 11.33
N SER A 88 -8.88 0.63 11.30
CA SER A 88 -9.65 0.33 12.51
C SER A 88 -9.19 -0.97 13.17
N HIS A 89 -8.89 -1.99 12.40
CA HIS A 89 -8.38 -3.26 12.90
C HIS A 89 -6.97 -3.15 13.47
N GLU A 90 -6.05 -2.47 12.76
CA GLU A 90 -4.65 -2.34 13.19
C GLU A 90 -4.50 -1.42 14.41
N LEU A 91 -5.44 -0.49 14.65
CA LEU A 91 -5.48 0.31 15.88
C LEU A 91 -6.16 -0.43 17.05
N ARG A 92 -7.16 -1.26 16.79
CA ARG A 92 -7.91 -1.96 17.85
C ARG A 92 -7.04 -2.99 18.57
N THR A 93 -6.22 -3.74 17.85
CA THR A 93 -5.38 -4.81 18.42
C THR A 93 -4.43 -4.30 19.50
N PRO A 94 -3.53 -3.32 19.23
CA PRO A 94 -2.63 -2.79 20.25
C PRO A 94 -3.40 -2.15 21.42
N LEU A 95 -4.49 -1.45 21.15
CA LEU A 95 -5.32 -0.84 22.19
C LEU A 95 -5.92 -1.90 23.13
N THR A 96 -6.38 -3.02 22.60
CA THR A 96 -6.90 -4.14 23.41
C THR A 96 -5.79 -4.74 24.27
N THR A 97 -4.57 -4.91 23.73
CA THR A 97 -3.41 -5.41 24.45
C THR A 97 -3.03 -4.47 25.59
N ILE A 98 -2.87 -3.18 25.32
CA ILE A 98 -2.58 -2.15 26.34
C ILE A 98 -3.63 -2.21 27.45
N LYS A 99 -4.92 -2.24 27.10
CA LYS A 99 -6.01 -2.28 28.06
C LYS A 99 -5.94 -3.54 28.94
N SER A 100 -5.76 -4.71 28.35
CA SER A 100 -5.69 -5.98 29.08
C SER A 100 -4.55 -6.02 30.08
N TYR A 101 -3.33 -5.63 29.67
CA TYR A 101 -2.17 -5.61 30.58
C TYR A 101 -2.31 -4.54 31.67
N THR A 102 -2.94 -3.40 31.35
CA THR A 102 -3.23 -2.37 32.36
C THR A 102 -4.25 -2.90 33.41
N GLU A 103 -5.31 -3.59 32.98
CA GLU A 103 -6.27 -4.22 33.88
C GLU A 103 -5.60 -5.27 34.78
N THR A 104 -4.74 -6.13 34.22
CA THR A 104 -4.00 -7.15 34.98
C THR A 104 -3.04 -6.52 36.00
N LEU A 105 -2.38 -5.41 35.64
CA LEU A 105 -1.55 -4.64 36.61
C LEU A 105 -2.40 -4.10 37.75
N MET A 106 -3.58 -3.56 37.49
CA MET A 106 -4.49 -3.01 38.49
C MET A 106 -5.12 -4.09 39.39
N GLU A 107 -5.28 -5.31 38.88
CA GLU A 107 -5.84 -6.46 39.63
C GLU A 107 -4.82 -7.13 40.58
N GLY A 108 -3.58 -6.66 40.64
CA GLY A 108 -2.61 -7.11 41.64
C GLY A 108 -1.21 -7.40 41.09
N ALA A 109 -1.01 -7.51 39.76
CA ALA A 109 0.31 -7.79 39.19
C ALA A 109 1.36 -6.68 39.47
N LEU A 110 0.93 -5.50 39.93
CA LEU A 110 1.82 -4.43 40.39
C LEU A 110 2.67 -4.82 41.62
N GLU A 111 2.22 -5.77 42.42
CA GLU A 111 2.93 -6.25 43.62
C GLU A 111 4.12 -7.13 43.26
N GLU A 112 4.12 -7.74 42.05
CA GLU A 112 5.20 -8.56 41.52
C GLU A 112 6.08 -7.73 40.58
N LYS A 113 7.17 -7.20 41.10
CA LYS A 113 8.03 -6.21 40.40
C LYS A 113 8.49 -6.65 39.02
N ASP A 114 8.92 -7.92 38.87
CA ASP A 114 9.44 -8.43 37.59
C ASP A 114 8.29 -8.55 36.54
N LEU A 115 7.13 -9.04 36.98
CA LEU A 115 5.96 -9.16 36.14
C LEU A 115 5.38 -7.79 35.75
N ALA A 116 5.36 -6.84 36.69
CA ALA A 116 4.96 -5.46 36.42
C ALA A 116 5.87 -4.79 35.38
N GLN A 117 7.17 -5.03 35.48
CA GLN A 117 8.13 -4.46 34.53
C GLN A 117 7.99 -5.07 33.13
N GLU A 118 7.72 -6.37 33.03
CA GLU A 118 7.42 -7.03 31.76
C GLU A 118 6.15 -6.45 31.11
N PHE A 119 5.05 -6.32 31.88
CA PHE A 119 3.77 -5.80 31.35
C PHE A 119 3.86 -4.34 30.96
N LEU A 120 4.57 -3.50 31.71
CA LEU A 120 4.83 -2.12 31.32
C LEU A 120 5.66 -2.04 30.03
N GLY A 121 6.63 -2.93 29.83
CA GLY A 121 7.38 -3.03 28.57
C GLY A 121 6.51 -3.39 27.37
N ILE A 122 5.53 -4.29 27.56
CA ILE A 122 4.56 -4.63 26.50
C ILE A 122 3.66 -3.42 26.17
N ILE A 123 3.16 -2.73 27.20
CA ILE A 123 2.33 -1.54 27.04
C ILE A 123 3.07 -0.45 26.25
N ASP A 124 4.31 -0.17 26.64
CA ASP A 124 5.17 0.82 26.01
C ASP A 124 5.44 0.47 24.54
N GLY A 125 5.79 -0.80 24.26
CA GLY A 125 5.98 -1.28 22.88
C GLY A 125 4.75 -1.18 21.99
N GLU A 126 3.55 -1.46 22.51
CA GLU A 126 2.31 -1.30 21.76
C GLU A 126 1.91 0.17 21.56
N ALA A 127 2.22 1.04 22.53
CA ALA A 127 2.02 2.50 22.39
C ALA A 127 2.95 3.07 21.29
N ASP A 128 4.22 2.70 21.28
CA ASP A 128 5.15 3.08 20.21
C ASP A 128 4.68 2.59 18.84
N ARG A 129 4.22 1.35 18.77
CA ARG A 129 3.66 0.79 17.54
C ARG A 129 2.47 1.59 17.03
N MET A 130 1.56 2.02 17.91
CA MET A 130 0.44 2.89 17.52
C MET A 130 0.94 4.25 17.03
N ALA A 131 1.94 4.85 17.68
CA ALA A 131 2.52 6.12 17.25
C ALA A 131 3.15 6.02 15.85
N PHE A 132 3.85 4.93 15.54
CA PHE A 132 4.39 4.65 14.21
C PHE A 132 3.27 4.49 13.17
N LEU A 133 2.23 3.71 13.48
CA LEU A 133 1.09 3.51 12.58
C LEU A 133 0.39 4.84 12.25
N VAL A 134 0.12 5.68 13.25
CA VAL A 134 -0.50 6.99 13.04
C VAL A 134 0.38 7.89 12.16
N ARG A 135 1.69 7.89 12.38
CA ARG A 135 2.65 8.66 11.56
C ARG A 135 2.64 8.19 10.11
N ASP A 136 2.67 6.88 9.88
CA ASP A 136 2.60 6.28 8.55
C ASP A 136 1.29 6.65 7.82
N LEU A 137 0.16 6.61 8.52
CA LEU A 137 -1.16 6.99 8.00
C LEU A 137 -1.22 8.47 7.61
N LEU A 138 -0.72 9.36 8.46
CA LEU A 138 -0.66 10.80 8.17
C LEU A 138 0.24 11.08 6.97
N GLN A 139 1.35 10.34 6.83
CA GLN A 139 2.24 10.47 5.69
C GLN A 139 1.55 10.04 4.39
N LEU A 140 0.88 8.87 4.36
CA LEU A 140 0.13 8.41 3.18
C LEU A 140 -0.98 9.39 2.81
N THR A 141 -1.71 9.93 3.79
CA THR A 141 -2.74 10.94 3.54
C THR A 141 -2.19 12.21 2.87
N ARG A 142 -0.97 12.63 3.23
CA ARG A 142 -0.30 13.76 2.56
C ARG A 142 0.10 13.44 1.12
N PHE A 143 0.54 12.22 0.83
CA PHE A 143 0.81 11.78 -0.55
C PHE A 143 -0.47 11.75 -1.38
N ASP A 144 -1.56 11.16 -0.87
CA ASP A 144 -2.85 11.10 -1.56
C ASP A 144 -3.38 12.50 -1.93
N ASN A 145 -3.16 13.48 -1.06
CA ASN A 145 -3.57 14.87 -1.29
C ASN A 145 -2.56 15.70 -2.10
N LYS A 146 -1.46 15.10 -2.60
CA LYS A 146 -0.37 15.80 -3.29
C LYS A 146 0.20 16.99 -2.50
N GLN A 147 0.19 16.90 -1.17
CA GLN A 147 0.65 17.97 -0.26
C GLN A 147 2.11 17.82 0.15
N VAL A 148 2.81 16.82 -0.39
CA VAL A 148 4.22 16.59 -0.08
C VAL A 148 5.06 17.52 -0.94
N ARG A 149 5.81 18.40 -0.26
CA ARG A 149 6.91 19.17 -0.87
C ARG A 149 8.21 18.44 -0.55
N LEU A 150 8.97 18.13 -1.59
CA LEU A 150 10.27 17.49 -1.45
C LEU A 150 11.34 18.56 -1.28
N ASP A 151 12.25 18.36 -0.34
CA ASP A 151 13.47 19.17 -0.19
C ASP A 151 14.60 18.52 -1.01
N ILE A 152 14.65 18.88 -2.30
CA ILE A 152 15.56 18.26 -3.25
C ILE A 152 16.97 18.80 -3.06
N THR A 153 17.89 17.91 -2.72
CA THR A 153 19.31 18.18 -2.53
C THR A 153 20.16 17.18 -3.31
N GLU A 154 21.43 17.54 -3.52
CA GLU A 154 22.42 16.64 -4.11
C GLU A 154 22.82 15.55 -3.09
N ILE A 155 22.85 14.30 -3.52
CA ILE A 155 23.17 13.13 -2.68
C ILE A 155 24.20 12.25 -3.41
N ASP A 156 25.37 12.07 -2.83
CA ASP A 156 26.28 10.99 -3.23
C ASP A 156 25.78 9.67 -2.65
N LEU A 157 25.32 8.77 -3.54
CA LEU A 157 24.75 7.48 -3.15
C LEU A 157 25.78 6.56 -2.49
N ASN A 158 27.06 6.61 -2.87
CA ASN A 158 28.08 5.77 -2.25
C ASN A 158 28.27 6.12 -0.77
N ASP A 159 28.44 7.40 -0.47
CA ASP A 159 28.59 7.88 0.90
C ASP A 159 27.28 7.72 1.69
N PHE A 160 26.16 8.03 1.08
CA PHE A 160 24.83 7.91 1.70
C PHE A 160 24.52 6.46 2.10
N LEU A 161 24.65 5.49 1.18
CA LEU A 161 24.36 4.08 1.45
C LEU A 161 25.37 3.46 2.42
N SER A 162 26.65 3.87 2.37
CA SER A 162 27.65 3.42 3.32
C SER A 162 27.25 3.75 4.77
N ARG A 163 26.71 4.96 4.99
CA ARG A 163 26.22 5.38 6.31
C ARG A 163 24.98 4.59 6.74
N MET A 164 24.00 4.44 5.84
CA MET A 164 22.76 3.71 6.13
C MET A 164 23.02 2.24 6.47
N VAL A 165 23.88 1.58 5.71
CA VAL A 165 24.27 0.18 5.96
C VAL A 165 24.98 0.05 7.30
N ARG A 166 25.93 0.94 7.62
CA ARG A 166 26.64 0.94 8.93
C ARG A 166 25.67 1.09 10.11
N GLN A 167 24.68 1.97 10.01
CA GLN A 167 23.65 2.13 11.04
C GLN A 167 22.81 0.86 11.23
N SER A 168 22.54 0.13 10.15
CA SER A 168 21.71 -1.08 10.18
C SER A 168 22.50 -2.34 10.58
N GLN A 169 23.85 -2.31 10.59
CA GLN A 169 24.69 -3.44 10.94
C GLN A 169 24.41 -3.97 12.35
N ILE A 170 24.16 -3.10 13.31
CA ILE A 170 23.84 -3.49 14.69
C ILE A 170 22.63 -4.42 14.74
N HIS A 171 21.61 -4.12 13.96
CA HIS A 171 20.39 -4.94 13.89
C HIS A 171 20.61 -6.27 13.15
N ALA A 172 21.46 -6.29 12.13
CA ALA A 172 21.83 -7.50 11.42
C ALA A 172 22.69 -8.41 12.29
N GLU A 173 23.68 -7.85 12.99
CA GLU A 173 24.56 -8.58 13.89
C GLU A 173 23.81 -9.23 15.07
N ALA A 174 22.80 -8.54 15.62
CA ALA A 174 21.93 -9.11 16.66
C ALA A 174 21.21 -10.40 16.22
N LYS A 175 21.05 -10.61 14.90
CA LYS A 175 20.52 -11.83 14.28
C LYS A 175 21.61 -12.69 13.62
N GLN A 176 22.89 -12.42 13.88
CA GLN A 176 24.02 -13.11 13.25
C GLN A 176 23.97 -13.08 11.71
N GLN A 177 23.37 -12.05 11.13
CA GLN A 177 23.27 -11.85 9.69
C GLN A 177 24.46 -11.01 9.19
N THR A 178 24.85 -11.24 7.93
CA THR A 178 25.89 -10.46 7.27
C THR A 178 25.27 -9.40 6.38
N LEU A 179 25.43 -8.12 6.75
CA LEU A 179 24.97 -6.98 5.93
C LEU A 179 26.20 -6.29 5.31
N THR A 180 26.26 -6.22 3.99
CA THR A 180 27.38 -5.63 3.25
C THR A 180 26.90 -4.60 2.23
N PHE A 181 27.76 -3.61 1.95
CA PHE A 181 27.58 -2.65 0.88
C PHE A 181 28.74 -2.74 -0.09
N THR A 182 28.42 -2.83 -1.39
CA THR A 182 29.41 -2.76 -2.46
C THR A 182 29.23 -1.41 -3.15
N PRO A 183 30.14 -0.44 -2.95
CA PRO A 183 30.06 0.86 -3.60
C PRO A 183 30.26 0.73 -5.10
N TYR A 184 29.72 1.68 -5.84
CA TYR A 184 29.96 1.81 -7.27
C TYR A 184 31.35 2.44 -7.50
N GLU A 185 32.03 2.06 -8.59
CA GLU A 185 33.43 2.47 -8.84
C GLU A 185 33.61 3.99 -8.99
N LYS A 186 32.54 4.69 -9.41
CA LYS A 186 32.55 6.13 -9.62
C LYS A 186 31.60 6.81 -8.62
N PRO A 187 31.77 8.10 -8.34
CA PRO A 187 30.77 8.88 -7.61
C PRO A 187 29.40 8.78 -8.31
N VAL A 188 28.36 8.52 -7.56
CA VAL A 188 26.99 8.42 -8.07
C VAL A 188 26.16 9.51 -7.42
N ILE A 189 25.98 10.59 -8.16
CA ILE A 189 25.20 11.74 -7.68
C ILE A 189 23.78 11.63 -8.17
N ILE A 190 22.84 11.76 -7.24
CA ILE A 190 21.42 11.90 -7.53
C ILE A 190 20.86 13.17 -6.87
N TYR A 191 19.71 13.61 -7.34
CA TYR A 191 18.95 14.70 -6.71
C TYR A 191 17.70 14.12 -6.04
N GLY A 192 17.47 14.46 -4.78
CA GLY A 192 16.31 13.96 -4.04
C GLY A 192 16.23 14.51 -2.62
N ASP A 193 15.09 14.24 -1.99
CA ASP A 193 14.87 14.53 -0.56
C ASP A 193 15.59 13.44 0.26
N ARG A 194 16.67 13.86 0.92
CA ARG A 194 17.56 12.96 1.66
C ARG A 194 16.83 12.19 2.75
N ASP A 195 15.94 12.83 3.48
CA ASP A 195 15.23 12.19 4.59
C ASP A 195 14.21 11.17 4.09
N ARG A 196 13.53 11.50 2.99
CA ARG A 196 12.59 10.58 2.35
C ARG A 196 13.30 9.37 1.74
N ILE A 197 14.40 9.57 1.05
CA ILE A 197 15.21 8.47 0.51
C ILE A 197 15.79 7.63 1.64
N SER A 198 16.22 8.24 2.75
CA SER A 198 16.66 7.51 3.96
C SER A 198 15.54 6.60 4.49
N GLN A 199 14.32 7.08 4.51
CA GLN A 199 13.14 6.30 4.91
C GLN A 199 12.92 5.09 4.00
N VAL A 200 13.05 5.26 2.67
CA VAL A 200 12.93 4.16 1.71
C VAL A 200 14.01 3.10 1.95
N VAL A 201 15.28 3.51 2.01
CA VAL A 201 16.41 2.61 2.21
C VAL A 201 16.28 1.85 3.53
N ASN A 202 15.92 2.57 4.62
CA ASN A 202 15.72 1.95 5.93
C ASN A 202 14.57 0.94 5.91
N ASN A 203 13.43 1.26 5.28
CA ASN A 203 12.32 0.32 5.16
C ASN A 203 12.71 -0.97 4.42
N ILE A 204 13.53 -0.86 3.39
CA ILE A 204 13.96 -2.01 2.59
C ILE A 204 14.99 -2.84 3.36
N ILE A 205 16.00 -2.21 3.97
CA ILE A 205 17.04 -2.92 4.74
C ILE A 205 16.44 -3.61 5.98
N THR A 206 15.57 -2.93 6.71
CA THR A 206 14.90 -3.50 7.88
C THR A 206 13.99 -4.67 7.50
N ASN A 207 13.31 -4.60 6.35
CA ASN A 207 12.56 -5.74 5.83
C ASN A 207 13.47 -6.90 5.45
N ALA A 208 14.61 -6.67 4.79
CA ALA A 208 15.57 -7.71 4.47
C ALA A 208 16.10 -8.40 5.74
N ILE A 209 16.47 -7.64 6.78
CA ILE A 209 16.89 -8.17 8.09
C ILE A 209 15.75 -8.96 8.77
N LYS A 210 14.54 -8.43 8.71
CA LYS A 210 13.37 -8.99 9.39
C LYS A 210 12.93 -10.33 8.80
N TYR A 211 12.91 -10.43 7.46
CA TYR A 211 12.41 -11.61 6.74
C TYR A 211 13.52 -12.60 6.35
N SER A 212 14.75 -12.36 6.78
CA SER A 212 15.85 -13.29 6.67
C SER A 212 16.03 -14.08 7.96
N LEU A 213 16.49 -15.34 7.83
CA LEU A 213 16.85 -16.20 8.96
C LEU A 213 18.20 -15.78 9.56
N GLU A 214 18.56 -16.36 10.69
CA GLU A 214 19.91 -16.27 11.24
C GLU A 214 20.95 -16.72 10.20
N HIS A 215 22.12 -16.11 10.22
CA HIS A 215 23.23 -16.35 9.29
C HIS A 215 22.96 -16.00 7.81
N ALA A 216 21.83 -15.36 7.51
CA ALA A 216 21.53 -14.92 6.14
C ALA A 216 22.48 -13.80 5.68
N SER A 217 22.63 -13.69 4.36
CA SER A 217 23.40 -12.62 3.72
C SER A 217 22.49 -11.57 3.12
N ILE A 218 22.76 -10.30 3.43
CA ILE A 218 22.07 -9.14 2.86
C ILE A 218 23.13 -8.28 2.17
N ARG A 219 22.94 -8.03 0.88
CA ARG A 219 23.88 -7.25 0.07
C ARG A 219 23.18 -6.02 -0.51
N VAL A 220 23.78 -4.86 -0.28
CA VAL A 220 23.40 -3.59 -0.90
C VAL A 220 24.42 -3.26 -1.96
N TYR A 221 24.00 -2.91 -3.16
CA TYR A 221 24.89 -2.57 -4.26
C TYR A 221 24.23 -1.62 -5.24
N ILE A 222 25.04 -0.88 -5.99
CA ILE A 222 24.61 0.04 -7.03
C ILE A 222 24.96 -0.57 -8.39
N THR A 223 24.02 -0.46 -9.32
CA THR A 223 24.21 -0.72 -10.75
C THR A 223 23.64 0.44 -11.54
N GLU A 224 23.95 0.52 -12.82
CA GLU A 224 23.34 1.52 -13.68
C GLU A 224 22.88 0.91 -15.02
N ASP A 225 21.93 1.58 -15.66
CA ASP A 225 21.63 1.41 -17.07
C ASP A 225 21.66 2.79 -17.77
N GLN A 226 21.07 2.86 -18.96
CA GLN A 226 21.11 4.07 -19.78
C GLN A 226 20.55 5.30 -19.03
N ASP A 227 19.40 5.14 -18.33
CA ASP A 227 18.64 6.26 -17.79
C ASP A 227 18.62 6.29 -16.25
N TYR A 228 18.97 5.20 -15.58
CA TYR A 228 18.79 5.04 -14.14
C TYR A 228 20.06 4.58 -13.42
N TYR A 229 20.27 5.11 -12.22
CA TYR A 229 21.02 4.42 -11.16
C TYR A 229 20.06 3.53 -10.38
N LYS A 230 20.48 2.30 -10.09
CA LYS A 230 19.69 1.27 -9.41
C LYS A 230 20.37 0.89 -8.12
N VAL A 231 19.72 1.12 -7.00
CA VAL A 231 20.18 0.65 -5.69
C VAL A 231 19.39 -0.61 -5.36
N SER A 232 20.09 -1.73 -5.25
CA SER A 232 19.48 -3.05 -4.96
C SER A 232 19.88 -3.51 -3.58
N VAL A 233 18.89 -4.02 -2.84
CA VAL A 233 19.06 -4.74 -1.58
C VAL A 233 18.63 -6.18 -1.83
N LYS A 234 19.60 -7.10 -1.80
CA LYS A 234 19.38 -8.53 -2.02
C LYS A 234 19.58 -9.29 -0.72
N ASP A 235 18.59 -10.03 -0.31
CA ASP A 235 18.63 -10.93 0.83
C ASP A 235 18.54 -12.40 0.41
N THR A 236 18.97 -13.29 1.31
CA THR A 236 18.80 -14.75 1.20
C THR A 236 17.75 -15.25 2.18
N GLY A 237 16.66 -14.45 2.33
CA GLY A 237 15.57 -14.74 3.24
C GLY A 237 14.56 -15.74 2.68
N MET A 238 13.37 -15.75 3.26
CA MET A 238 12.30 -16.68 2.91
C MET A 238 11.74 -16.49 1.50
N GLY A 239 12.02 -15.35 0.86
CA GLY A 239 11.43 -15.00 -0.42
C GLY A 239 9.92 -14.76 -0.37
N ILE A 240 9.35 -14.46 -1.53
CA ILE A 240 7.93 -14.10 -1.69
C ILE A 240 7.34 -14.97 -2.79
N SER A 241 6.12 -15.45 -2.61
CA SER A 241 5.43 -16.24 -3.62
C SER A 241 5.09 -15.39 -4.87
N ARG A 242 4.91 -16.05 -6.02
CA ARG A 242 4.50 -15.36 -7.25
C ARG A 242 3.13 -14.70 -7.14
N GLU A 243 2.26 -15.23 -6.29
CA GLU A 243 0.92 -14.70 -6.06
C GLU A 243 0.95 -13.45 -5.21
N ASP A 244 1.84 -13.39 -4.22
CA ASP A 244 1.97 -12.27 -3.28
C ASP A 244 2.78 -11.11 -3.86
N LEU A 245 3.79 -11.42 -4.70
CA LEU A 245 4.77 -10.44 -5.20
C LEU A 245 4.15 -9.18 -5.83
N PRO A 246 3.08 -9.23 -6.62
CA PRO A 246 2.43 -8.04 -7.15
C PRO A 246 1.77 -7.16 -6.08
N ARG A 247 1.47 -7.74 -4.92
CA ARG A 247 0.66 -7.14 -3.86
C ARG A 247 1.46 -6.54 -2.72
N ILE A 248 2.76 -6.82 -2.60
CA ILE A 248 3.58 -6.38 -1.46
C ILE A 248 3.65 -4.87 -1.29
N PHE A 249 3.31 -4.09 -2.32
CA PHE A 249 3.24 -2.64 -2.31
C PHE A 249 1.83 -2.09 -1.99
N GLU A 250 0.83 -2.97 -1.85
CA GLU A 250 -0.51 -2.59 -1.40
C GLU A 250 -0.48 -2.19 0.08
N ARG A 251 -1.29 -1.21 0.46
CA ARG A 251 -1.40 -0.75 1.86
C ARG A 251 -1.95 -1.85 2.74
N PHE A 252 -1.35 -2.07 3.91
CA PHE A 252 -1.68 -3.13 4.89
C PHE A 252 -1.49 -4.56 4.40
N TYR A 253 -0.95 -4.74 3.20
CA TYR A 253 -0.71 -6.09 2.70
C TYR A 253 0.43 -6.77 3.47
N ARG A 254 0.22 -8.04 3.79
CA ARG A 254 1.19 -8.91 4.47
C ARG A 254 1.00 -10.33 3.99
N VAL A 255 2.08 -10.98 3.57
CA VAL A 255 2.08 -12.37 3.12
C VAL A 255 1.62 -13.31 4.25
N ASP A 256 2.11 -13.09 5.47
CA ASP A 256 1.71 -13.80 6.69
C ASP A 256 1.32 -12.79 7.78
N LYS A 257 0.01 -12.68 8.02
CA LYS A 257 -0.55 -11.72 8.99
C LYS A 257 -0.12 -12.02 10.43
N ALA A 258 -0.02 -13.30 10.83
CA ALA A 258 0.30 -13.69 12.19
C ALA A 258 1.78 -13.43 12.51
N ARG A 259 2.67 -13.94 11.69
CA ARG A 259 4.12 -13.80 11.84
C ARG A 259 4.57 -12.34 11.72
N SER A 260 3.99 -11.60 10.79
CA SER A 260 4.32 -10.19 10.57
C SER A 260 3.87 -9.29 11.73
N ARG A 261 2.78 -9.63 12.45
CA ARG A 261 2.36 -8.94 13.68
C ARG A 261 3.37 -9.15 14.81
N ALA A 262 3.78 -10.38 15.05
CA ALA A 262 4.79 -10.69 16.06
C ALA A 262 6.10 -9.93 15.85
N MET A 263 6.40 -9.59 14.59
CA MET A 263 7.59 -8.82 14.22
C MET A 263 7.32 -7.30 14.06
N GLY A 264 6.18 -6.77 14.52
CA GLY A 264 5.90 -5.32 14.58
C GLY A 264 5.65 -4.60 13.24
N GLY A 265 5.34 -5.30 12.14
CA GLY A 265 5.11 -4.68 10.85
C GLY A 265 3.70 -4.07 10.71
N THR A 266 3.58 -2.85 10.20
CA THR A 266 2.31 -2.19 9.91
C THR A 266 1.71 -2.60 8.56
N GLY A 267 2.53 -3.09 7.62
CA GLY A 267 2.13 -3.33 6.23
C GLY A 267 2.05 -2.04 5.41
N LEU A 268 2.53 -0.91 5.94
CA LEU A 268 2.53 0.38 5.26
C LEU A 268 3.91 0.76 4.71
N GLY A 269 4.99 0.22 5.26
CA GLY A 269 6.36 0.64 4.93
C GLY A 269 6.71 0.54 3.44
N LEU A 270 6.37 -0.57 2.77
CA LEU A 270 6.63 -0.71 1.31
C LEU A 270 5.70 0.16 0.46
N ALA A 271 4.46 0.36 0.88
CA ALA A 271 3.55 1.30 0.21
C ALA A 271 4.09 2.74 0.30
N ILE A 272 4.54 3.17 1.49
CA ILE A 272 5.18 4.48 1.69
C ILE A 272 6.47 4.59 0.86
N ALA A 273 7.30 3.56 0.86
CA ALA A 273 8.53 3.54 0.07
C ALA A 273 8.25 3.72 -1.42
N LYS A 274 7.20 3.07 -1.94
CA LYS A 274 6.76 3.21 -3.32
C LYS A 274 6.30 4.64 -3.62
N GLU A 275 5.45 5.23 -2.80
CA GLU A 275 4.96 6.62 -2.94
C GLU A 275 6.12 7.64 -2.92
N ILE A 276 7.12 7.43 -2.05
CA ILE A 276 8.31 8.27 -2.00
C ILE A 276 9.09 8.15 -3.32
N MET A 277 9.35 6.93 -3.81
CA MET A 277 10.09 6.73 -5.05
C MET A 277 9.34 7.32 -6.26
N GLU A 278 8.02 7.14 -6.35
CA GLU A 278 7.19 7.73 -7.41
C GLU A 278 7.18 9.27 -7.35
N SER A 279 7.17 9.86 -6.15
CA SER A 279 7.29 11.31 -5.97
C SER A 279 8.66 11.86 -6.43
N HIS A 280 9.70 11.03 -6.42
CA HIS A 280 11.02 11.33 -6.98
C HIS A 280 11.15 10.92 -8.46
N GLN A 281 10.03 10.66 -9.16
CA GLN A 281 10.00 10.17 -10.54
C GLN A 281 10.81 8.87 -10.74
N GLY A 282 11.11 8.18 -9.65
CA GLY A 282 11.77 6.90 -9.61
C GLY A 282 10.79 5.72 -9.61
N LYS A 283 11.32 4.53 -9.37
CA LYS A 283 10.51 3.29 -9.27
C LYS A 283 11.04 2.45 -8.11
N LEU A 284 10.15 1.66 -7.52
CA LEU A 284 10.50 0.58 -6.59
C LEU A 284 10.00 -0.74 -7.17
N THR A 285 10.89 -1.70 -7.33
CA THR A 285 10.58 -3.03 -7.88
C THR A 285 11.09 -4.13 -6.97
N ALA A 286 10.49 -5.32 -7.08
CA ALA A 286 10.89 -6.50 -6.33
C ALA A 286 10.98 -7.71 -7.26
N GLU A 287 12.04 -8.49 -7.09
CA GLU A 287 12.21 -9.80 -7.69
C GLU A 287 12.42 -10.80 -6.56
N SER A 288 11.67 -11.90 -6.55
CA SER A 288 11.73 -12.85 -5.47
C SER A 288 11.38 -14.26 -5.92
N GLU A 289 11.99 -15.23 -5.27
CA GLU A 289 11.63 -16.63 -5.37
C GLU A 289 11.49 -17.21 -3.96
N TYR A 290 10.34 -17.83 -3.71
CA TYR A 290 10.06 -18.43 -2.40
C TYR A 290 11.13 -19.45 -2.01
N GLY A 291 11.68 -19.31 -0.82
CA GLY A 291 12.78 -20.13 -0.31
C GLY A 291 14.18 -19.71 -0.75
N LYS A 292 14.34 -18.69 -1.63
CA LYS A 292 15.67 -18.26 -2.11
C LYS A 292 16.04 -16.82 -1.74
N GLY A 293 15.05 -16.00 -1.40
CA GLY A 293 15.26 -14.61 -1.01
C GLY A 293 14.62 -13.61 -1.95
N THR A 294 14.87 -12.34 -1.67
CA THR A 294 14.27 -11.20 -2.38
C THR A 294 15.34 -10.20 -2.79
N THR A 295 15.12 -9.56 -3.93
CA THR A 295 15.89 -8.39 -4.38
C THR A 295 14.92 -7.22 -4.55
N MET A 296 15.05 -6.22 -3.70
CA MET A 296 14.32 -4.95 -3.81
C MET A 296 15.20 -3.93 -4.53
N THR A 297 14.72 -3.28 -5.57
CA THR A 297 15.48 -2.33 -6.37
C THR A 297 14.78 -0.97 -6.42
N MET A 298 15.50 0.06 -5.97
CA MET A 298 15.16 1.48 -6.08
C MET A 298 15.80 2.03 -7.35
N TRP A 299 15.01 2.69 -8.20
CA TRP A 299 15.44 3.24 -9.48
C TRP A 299 15.45 4.75 -9.38
N PHE A 300 16.62 5.39 -9.55
CA PHE A 300 16.79 6.82 -9.53
C PHE A 300 17.13 7.30 -10.94
N TYR A 301 16.35 8.24 -11.45
CA TYR A 301 16.59 8.82 -12.76
C TYR A 301 17.88 9.66 -12.77
N LYS A 302 18.77 9.42 -13.72
CA LYS A 302 20.08 10.11 -13.79
C LYS A 302 19.96 11.61 -14.03
N ASN A 303 18.98 11.98 -14.86
CA ASN A 303 18.73 13.37 -15.25
C ASN A 303 17.46 13.89 -14.58
N PHE A 304 17.37 13.76 -13.25
CA PHE A 304 16.23 14.32 -12.52
C PHE A 304 16.20 15.83 -12.77
N PRO A 305 15.15 16.38 -13.45
CA PRO A 305 15.09 17.80 -13.69
C PRO A 305 14.94 18.52 -12.35
N PRO A 306 15.64 19.66 -12.13
CA PRO A 306 15.28 20.54 -11.02
C PRO A 306 13.81 20.89 -11.17
N MET A 307 13.01 20.62 -10.15
CA MET A 307 11.60 21.04 -10.13
C MET A 307 11.57 22.57 -10.18
N GLU A 308 10.91 23.14 -11.20
CA GLU A 308 10.56 24.54 -11.28
C GLU A 308 9.61 24.98 -10.15
#